data_47add0927440f81e41493752afa0ad84
#
_entry.id   47add0927440f81e41493752afa0ad84
#
_cell.length_a   1.000
_cell.length_b   1.000
_cell.length_c   1.000
_cell.angle_alpha   90.00
_cell.angle_beta   90.00
_cell.angle_gamma   90.00
#
_symmetry.space_group_name_H-M   'P 1'
#
loop_
_entity.id
_entity.type
_entity.pdbx_description
1 polymer ?
#
loop_
_entity_poly.entity_id
_entity_poly.type
_entity_poly.pdbx_seq_one_letter_code
_entity_poly.pdbx_strand_id
1 'polypeptide(L)'
;MKISRVMLATALCGASFYSLPFMLMPMTAQAAAATASTVATAASTSAAPVKAAVPASVRTIPGRPSFPEKMAGKVNRRAMDSVKWRLAPAYEEPMLEAEAAADTITIMGAAEASEEQMVHYIEKRNPQPKLNCSVEDIVRYYYEEAGREGIRPDIALCQALKETGFFAYGGDVSPKQNNFCGLGATGNREPGASFATPQLGVRAHIQHLMAYATQERPHSAIVDPRYNHVVRNRPDIHGHITKWTGLNGVWAVPGTRYGQEILYLWQQAQAPDGSDASLAAAEKKVRQMPDEANSYLYRGIVYFNRADYKQAKSDFRQAVGLKSDSMAAHYNLAITQQREGRHKDALKTYDALLKLSPEFMQAWYNRGLIALDQKKESEALADFQEALRLTPQTADAKNAQAVAYIRQKKYEKAWQALGEAADINSANMNVLANQFIFEACLK
;
A
#
# COMPACT_ATOMS: atom_id res chain seq x y z
N MET A 1 -53.29 31.70 -10.00
CA MET A 1 -52.44 31.24 -8.88
C MET A 1 -51.33 30.38 -9.44
N LYS A 2 -50.14 30.97 -9.56
CA LYS A 2 -48.92 30.27 -10.07
C LYS A 2 -48.10 29.82 -8.87
N ILE A 3 -47.85 28.52 -8.74
CA ILE A 3 -46.96 27.98 -7.70
C ILE A 3 -45.58 27.77 -8.35
N SER A 4 -44.63 28.53 -7.85
CA SER A 4 -43.21 28.46 -8.19
C SER A 4 -42.61 27.11 -7.78
N ARG A 5 -41.85 26.49 -8.72
CA ARG A 5 -40.94 25.39 -8.41
C ARG A 5 -39.64 25.96 -7.87
N VAL A 6 -39.35 25.68 -6.63
CA VAL A 6 -38.04 25.91 -6.00
C VAL A 6 -37.15 24.74 -6.41
N MET A 7 -36.09 25.05 -7.13
CA MET A 7 -34.98 24.10 -7.36
C MET A 7 -34.18 23.95 -6.08
N LEU A 8 -34.12 22.73 -5.58
CA LEU A 8 -33.20 22.35 -4.53
C LEU A 8 -31.90 21.91 -5.18
N ALA A 9 -30.92 22.81 -5.22
CA ALA A 9 -29.55 22.48 -5.60
C ALA A 9 -28.84 21.90 -4.38
N THR A 10 -28.80 20.58 -4.27
CA THR A 10 -27.92 19.90 -3.31
C THR A 10 -26.52 19.86 -3.91
N ALA A 11 -25.66 20.69 -3.36
CA ALA A 11 -24.22 20.60 -3.56
C ALA A 11 -23.71 19.29 -2.92
N LEU A 12 -23.47 18.28 -3.73
CA LEU A 12 -22.69 17.10 -3.34
C LEU A 12 -21.21 17.52 -3.35
N CYS A 13 -20.69 17.90 -2.18
CA CYS A 13 -19.26 17.90 -1.93
C CYS A 13 -18.76 16.46 -2.04
N GLY A 14 -18.08 16.17 -3.14
CA GLY A 14 -17.41 14.90 -3.35
C GLY A 14 -16.18 14.81 -2.47
N ALA A 15 -16.29 14.19 -1.31
CA ALA A 15 -15.16 13.66 -0.60
C ALA A 15 -14.63 12.46 -1.38
N SER A 16 -13.54 12.66 -2.12
CA SER A 16 -12.82 11.57 -2.78
C SER A 16 -12.11 10.76 -1.71
N PHE A 17 -12.71 9.64 -1.33
CA PHE A 17 -12.05 8.64 -0.48
C PHE A 17 -10.92 7.98 -1.26
N TYR A 18 -9.69 8.35 -0.97
CA TYR A 18 -8.49 7.68 -1.44
C TYR A 18 -8.28 6.42 -0.61
N SER A 19 -8.89 5.31 -1.00
CA SER A 19 -8.44 4.01 -0.54
C SER A 19 -7.26 3.58 -1.40
N LEU A 20 -6.03 3.83 -0.94
CA LEU A 20 -4.85 3.16 -1.46
C LEU A 20 -4.96 1.68 -1.08
N PRO A 21 -4.98 0.77 -2.05
CA PRO A 21 -4.84 -0.63 -1.73
C PRO A 21 -3.38 -0.90 -1.37
N PHE A 22 -3.01 -0.71 -0.11
CA PHE A 22 -1.91 -1.46 0.45
C PHE A 22 -2.44 -2.87 0.66
N MET A 23 -2.04 -3.75 -0.22
CA MET A 23 -2.43 -5.12 -0.13
C MET A 23 -1.78 -5.81 1.02
N LEU A 24 -2.63 -6.08 2.00
CA LEU A 24 -2.52 -7.24 2.84
C LEU A 24 -2.84 -8.47 1.99
N MET A 25 -1.82 -9.21 1.60
CA MET A 25 -2.03 -10.58 1.19
C MET A 25 -2.66 -11.32 2.38
N PRO A 26 -3.75 -12.06 2.21
CA PRO A 26 -4.20 -12.97 3.24
C PRO A 26 -3.10 -14.00 3.43
N MET A 27 -2.52 -14.05 4.65
CA MET A 27 -1.61 -15.09 5.06
C MET A 27 -2.37 -16.41 5.14
N THR A 28 -2.33 -17.20 4.09
CA THR A 28 -2.65 -18.62 4.20
C THR A 28 -1.41 -19.31 4.75
N ALA A 29 -1.41 -19.58 6.05
CA ALA A 29 -0.45 -20.46 6.67
C ALA A 29 -0.72 -21.90 6.20
N GLN A 30 0.02 -22.38 5.23
CA GLN A 30 0.13 -23.81 4.98
C GLN A 30 1.29 -24.34 5.83
N ALA A 31 0.94 -25.07 6.89
CA ALA A 31 1.86 -25.90 7.63
C ALA A 31 2.31 -27.05 6.72
N ALA A 32 3.55 -27.00 6.24
CA ALA A 32 4.21 -28.16 5.63
C ALA A 32 5.12 -28.80 6.68
N ALA A 33 4.81 -30.04 7.00
CA ALA A 33 5.63 -30.90 7.86
C ALA A 33 6.99 -31.15 7.19
N ALA A 34 8.06 -30.94 7.96
CA ALA A 34 9.40 -31.27 7.57
C ALA A 34 9.66 -32.77 7.75
N THR A 35 10.18 -33.41 6.71
CA THR A 35 11.01 -34.63 6.87
C THR A 35 12.34 -34.40 6.16
N ALA A 36 13.37 -34.74 6.90
CA ALA A 36 14.77 -34.52 6.58
C ALA A 36 15.36 -35.53 5.57
N SER A 37 16.54 -35.15 5.07
CA SER A 37 17.66 -35.93 4.58
C SER A 37 17.71 -36.22 3.06
N THR A 38 18.67 -35.79 2.34
CA THR A 38 20.06 -36.24 2.16
C THR A 38 20.76 -35.47 1.04
N VAL A 39 22.03 -35.25 1.26
CA VAL A 39 23.01 -34.66 0.36
C VAL A 39 23.24 -35.55 -0.88
N ALA A 40 23.29 -34.99 -2.08
CA ALA A 40 24.08 -35.50 -3.21
C ALA A 40 24.45 -34.39 -4.20
N THR A 41 25.71 -34.29 -4.43
CA THR A 41 26.45 -33.50 -5.44
C THR A 41 26.10 -33.93 -6.87
N ALA A 42 26.06 -32.98 -7.79
CA ALA A 42 26.77 -32.92 -9.06
C ALA A 42 25.98 -32.42 -10.29
N ALA A 43 26.69 -31.62 -11.05
CA ALA A 43 26.67 -31.47 -12.51
C ALA A 43 25.65 -30.50 -13.15
N SER A 44 26.28 -29.44 -13.67
CA SER A 44 25.79 -28.51 -14.68
C SER A 44 25.24 -29.18 -15.93
N THR A 45 24.04 -28.87 -16.33
CA THR A 45 23.62 -28.90 -17.74
C THR A 45 22.61 -27.79 -18.02
N SER A 46 22.90 -27.07 -19.09
CA SER A 46 22.07 -26.06 -19.75
C SER A 46 20.64 -26.56 -19.94
N ALA A 47 19.66 -25.82 -19.41
CA ALA A 47 18.25 -26.05 -19.70
C ALA A 47 17.59 -24.78 -20.24
N ALA A 48 16.91 -24.94 -21.36
CA ALA A 48 16.11 -23.97 -22.08
C ALA A 48 14.97 -23.40 -21.20
N PRO A 49 14.35 -22.25 -21.57
CA PRO A 49 13.36 -21.58 -20.72
C PRO A 49 12.10 -22.42 -20.59
N VAL A 50 11.82 -22.84 -19.37
CA VAL A 50 10.56 -23.50 -19.02
C VAL A 50 9.44 -22.44 -19.05
N LYS A 51 8.49 -22.62 -19.94
CA LYS A 51 7.20 -21.92 -19.91
C LYS A 51 6.52 -22.24 -18.58
N ALA A 52 6.40 -21.22 -17.73
CA ALA A 52 5.62 -21.34 -16.51
C ALA A 52 4.17 -21.69 -16.87
N ALA A 53 3.75 -22.87 -16.47
CA ALA A 53 2.36 -23.30 -16.56
C ALA A 53 1.56 -22.50 -15.53
N VAL A 54 0.55 -21.77 -16.01
CA VAL A 54 -0.47 -21.11 -15.17
C VAL A 54 -1.24 -22.22 -14.42
N PRO A 55 -1.35 -22.17 -13.08
CA PRO A 55 -2.16 -23.15 -12.37
C PRO A 55 -3.63 -22.94 -12.73
N ALA A 56 -4.21 -23.91 -13.38
CA ALA A 56 -5.65 -24.00 -13.60
C ALA A 56 -6.34 -24.42 -12.30
N SER A 57 -6.80 -23.46 -11.52
CA SER A 57 -7.96 -23.65 -10.63
C SER A 57 -8.51 -22.28 -10.20
N VAL A 58 -9.20 -21.60 -11.09
CA VAL A 58 -10.18 -20.58 -10.70
C VAL A 58 -11.34 -21.33 -10.07
N ARG A 59 -11.44 -21.35 -8.75
CA ARG A 59 -12.65 -21.80 -8.06
C ARG A 59 -13.79 -20.87 -8.49
N THR A 60 -14.72 -21.39 -9.26
CA THR A 60 -15.99 -20.73 -9.55
C THR A 60 -16.73 -20.54 -8.22
N ILE A 61 -16.91 -19.28 -7.83
CA ILE A 61 -17.75 -18.92 -6.67
C ILE A 61 -19.20 -19.20 -7.07
N PRO A 62 -19.93 -20.05 -6.32
CA PRO A 62 -21.34 -20.33 -6.63
C PRO A 62 -22.16 -19.03 -6.49
N GLY A 63 -22.83 -18.60 -7.55
CA GLY A 63 -23.75 -17.47 -7.53
C GLY A 63 -23.43 -16.31 -8.48
N ARG A 64 -22.27 -16.33 -9.15
CA ARG A 64 -21.94 -15.30 -10.14
C ARG A 64 -22.67 -15.62 -11.46
N PRO A 65 -23.51 -14.72 -12.02
CA PRO A 65 -24.03 -14.94 -13.35
C PRO A 65 -22.88 -15.00 -14.36
N SER A 66 -22.72 -16.13 -15.04
CA SER A 66 -21.88 -16.21 -16.23
C SER A 66 -22.34 -15.14 -17.21
N PHE A 67 -21.39 -14.54 -17.97
CA PHE A 67 -21.78 -13.66 -19.07
C PHE A 67 -22.74 -14.48 -19.94
N PRO A 68 -24.01 -14.07 -20.06
CA PRO A 68 -24.99 -14.92 -20.73
C PRO A 68 -24.60 -15.03 -22.20
N GLU A 69 -24.38 -16.25 -22.72
CA GLU A 69 -24.12 -16.50 -24.14
C GLU A 69 -25.19 -15.86 -25.06
N LYS A 70 -26.40 -15.72 -24.55
CA LYS A 70 -27.52 -15.03 -25.22
C LYS A 70 -27.35 -13.50 -25.29
N MET A 71 -26.39 -12.90 -24.63
CA MET A 71 -26.22 -11.44 -24.56
C MET A 71 -25.15 -10.86 -25.49
N ALA A 72 -24.27 -11.67 -26.07
CA ALA A 72 -23.26 -11.20 -27.04
C ALA A 72 -23.87 -10.47 -28.24
N GLY A 73 -25.14 -10.76 -28.58
CA GLY A 73 -25.90 -10.08 -29.62
C GLY A 73 -26.73 -8.86 -29.19
N LYS A 74 -26.81 -8.59 -27.87
CA LYS A 74 -27.72 -7.57 -27.31
C LYS A 74 -26.99 -6.37 -26.68
N VAL A 75 -25.67 -6.28 -26.81
CA VAL A 75 -24.91 -5.14 -26.27
C VAL A 75 -25.24 -3.87 -27.06
N ASN A 76 -25.79 -2.88 -26.39
CA ASN A 76 -26.01 -1.55 -26.95
C ASN A 76 -24.68 -0.80 -27.06
N ARG A 77 -24.02 -0.97 -28.22
CA ARG A 77 -22.70 -0.37 -28.48
C ARG A 77 -22.70 1.16 -28.37
N ARG A 78 -23.77 1.83 -28.80
CA ARG A 78 -23.88 3.29 -28.69
C ARG A 78 -23.95 3.73 -27.23
N ALA A 79 -24.68 3.00 -26.40
CA ALA A 79 -24.70 3.27 -24.95
C ALA A 79 -23.32 3.04 -24.33
N MET A 80 -22.66 1.94 -24.62
CA MET A 80 -21.29 1.65 -24.14
C MET A 80 -20.27 2.75 -24.52
N ASP A 81 -20.36 3.26 -25.76
CA ASP A 81 -19.45 4.29 -26.27
C ASP A 81 -19.76 5.70 -25.70
N SER A 82 -21.00 5.95 -25.25
CA SER A 82 -21.43 7.26 -24.73
C SER A 82 -21.22 7.44 -23.22
N VAL A 83 -20.94 6.37 -22.50
CA VAL A 83 -20.83 6.38 -21.04
C VAL A 83 -19.43 6.80 -20.58
N LYS A 84 -19.37 7.60 -19.51
CA LYS A 84 -18.14 7.87 -18.79
C LYS A 84 -17.90 6.77 -17.75
N TRP A 85 -17.01 5.85 -18.08
CA TRP A 85 -16.58 4.79 -17.18
C TRP A 85 -15.79 5.35 -15.99
N ARG A 86 -16.00 4.80 -14.80
CA ARG A 86 -15.36 5.24 -13.57
C ARG A 86 -14.00 4.57 -13.41
N LEU A 87 -12.99 5.38 -13.18
CA LEU A 87 -11.62 4.94 -12.87
C LEU A 87 -11.20 5.52 -11.53
N ALA A 88 -10.42 4.77 -10.77
CA ALA A 88 -9.69 5.34 -9.67
C ALA A 88 -8.67 6.36 -10.21
N PRO A 89 -8.37 7.41 -9.44
CA PRO A 89 -7.34 8.37 -9.82
C PRO A 89 -5.96 7.70 -9.90
N ALA A 90 -5.01 8.36 -10.52
CA ALA A 90 -3.62 7.97 -10.49
C ALA A 90 -3.08 7.96 -9.04
N TYR A 91 -2.09 7.14 -8.79
CA TYR A 91 -1.31 7.22 -7.55
C TYR A 91 -0.43 8.49 -7.63
N GLU A 92 -0.77 9.51 -6.88
CA GLU A 92 -0.14 10.83 -6.97
C GLU A 92 0.40 11.32 -5.63
N GLU A 93 0.58 10.43 -4.67
CA GLU A 93 1.19 10.78 -3.41
C GLU A 93 2.71 10.79 -3.57
N PRO A 94 3.39 11.94 -3.33
CA PRO A 94 4.84 12.02 -3.39
C PRO A 94 5.47 11.13 -2.34
N MET A 95 6.65 10.58 -2.63
CA MET A 95 7.37 9.70 -1.73
C MET A 95 8.78 10.20 -1.47
N LEU A 96 9.28 9.89 -0.28
CA LEU A 96 10.69 10.01 0.06
C LEU A 96 11.48 8.84 -0.53
N GLU A 97 12.76 9.05 -0.78
CA GLU A 97 13.66 7.96 -1.16
C GLU A 97 13.76 6.96 -0.02
N ALA A 98 13.64 5.67 -0.34
CA ALA A 98 13.95 4.64 0.63
C ALA A 98 15.46 4.72 0.96
N GLU A 99 15.79 4.94 2.21
CA GLU A 99 17.20 4.99 2.59
C GLU A 99 17.86 3.64 2.31
N ALA A 100 19.04 3.69 1.67
CA ALA A 100 19.87 2.52 1.45
C ALA A 100 20.32 1.84 2.77
N ALA A 101 20.07 2.49 3.90
CA ALA A 101 20.44 2.08 5.25
C ALA A 101 19.37 1.26 5.99
N ALA A 102 18.35 0.72 5.30
CA ALA A 102 17.31 -0.09 5.96
C ALA A 102 17.88 -1.19 6.88
N ASP A 103 19.04 -1.76 6.50
CA ASP A 103 19.73 -2.79 7.29
C ASP A 103 20.48 -2.24 8.50
N THR A 104 20.48 -0.94 8.74
CA THR A 104 21.10 -0.33 9.92
C THR A 104 20.10 0.07 11.00
N ILE A 105 18.82 0.17 10.64
CA ILE A 105 17.77 0.64 11.57
C ILE A 105 17.43 -0.44 12.58
N THR A 106 17.70 -0.14 13.84
CA THR A 106 17.48 -1.06 14.97
C THR A 106 16.04 -0.99 15.49
N ILE A 107 15.58 -2.08 16.11
CA ILE A 107 14.30 -2.13 16.81
C ILE A 107 14.33 -1.29 18.07
N MET A 108 15.46 -1.38 18.81
CA MET A 108 15.71 -0.52 19.96
C MET A 108 16.12 0.90 19.52
N GLY A 109 15.68 1.93 20.23
CA GLY A 109 16.05 3.31 19.97
C GLY A 109 14.95 4.32 20.27
N ALA A 110 15.25 5.60 19.99
CA ALA A 110 14.29 6.70 20.11
C ALA A 110 13.51 6.91 18.81
N ALA A 111 12.33 7.54 18.93
CA ALA A 111 11.55 7.99 17.78
C ALA A 111 12.29 9.08 17.00
N GLU A 112 12.09 9.11 15.69
CA GLU A 112 12.48 10.20 14.81
C GLU A 112 11.25 10.95 14.27
N ALA A 113 10.13 10.23 14.01
CA ALA A 113 8.86 10.86 13.72
C ALA A 113 8.21 11.37 15.03
N SER A 114 7.58 12.55 14.99
CA SER A 114 6.80 13.05 16.12
C SER A 114 5.41 12.39 16.19
N GLU A 115 4.78 12.46 17.37
CA GLU A 115 3.39 12.01 17.54
C GLU A 115 2.45 12.71 16.54
N GLU A 116 2.60 14.02 16.34
CA GLU A 116 1.79 14.79 15.38
C GLU A 116 1.95 14.31 13.94
N GLN A 117 3.18 13.98 13.52
CA GLN A 117 3.43 13.40 12.19
C GLN A 117 2.73 12.05 12.04
N MET A 118 2.79 11.20 13.07
CA MET A 118 2.14 9.89 13.04
C MET A 118 0.61 10.00 13.01
N VAL A 119 0.02 10.91 13.82
CA VAL A 119 -1.42 11.20 13.79
C VAL A 119 -1.83 11.63 12.38
N HIS A 120 -1.17 12.66 11.85
CA HIS A 120 -1.46 13.18 10.51
C HIS A 120 -1.33 12.09 9.43
N TYR A 121 -0.30 11.26 9.52
CA TYR A 121 -0.08 10.16 8.57
C TYR A 121 -1.21 9.13 8.60
N ILE A 122 -1.69 8.76 9.78
CA ILE A 122 -2.79 7.81 9.94
C ILE A 122 -4.09 8.39 9.36
N GLU A 123 -4.47 9.61 9.77
CA GLU A 123 -5.70 10.27 9.33
C GLU A 123 -5.75 10.52 7.84
N LYS A 124 -4.61 10.92 7.25
CA LYS A 124 -4.47 11.07 5.80
C LYS A 124 -4.72 9.77 5.05
N ARG A 125 -4.27 8.63 5.61
CA ARG A 125 -4.39 7.30 4.98
C ARG A 125 -5.72 6.62 5.25
N ASN A 126 -6.25 6.80 6.44
CA ASN A 126 -7.55 6.27 6.85
C ASN A 126 -8.28 7.30 7.72
N PRO A 127 -9.14 8.13 7.14
CA PRO A 127 -9.91 9.14 7.89
C PRO A 127 -10.93 8.54 8.89
N GLN A 128 -11.20 7.25 8.83
CA GLN A 128 -12.16 6.56 9.70
C GLN A 128 -11.57 5.23 10.20
N PRO A 129 -10.52 5.29 11.04
CA PRO A 129 -9.91 4.08 11.58
C PRO A 129 -10.84 3.38 12.55
N LYS A 130 -10.86 2.03 12.49
CA LYS A 130 -11.69 1.21 13.37
C LYS A 130 -10.93 0.93 14.67
N LEU A 131 -10.87 1.93 15.53
CA LEU A 131 -10.19 1.86 16.84
C LEU A 131 -11.22 1.95 17.98
N ASN A 132 -10.84 1.46 19.16
CA ASN A 132 -11.59 1.63 20.41
C ASN A 132 -11.05 2.83 21.23
N CYS A 133 -10.35 3.75 20.59
CA CYS A 133 -9.81 5.00 21.14
C CYS A 133 -9.62 6.00 19.98
N SER A 134 -9.21 7.24 20.28
CA SER A 134 -8.83 8.20 19.23
C SER A 134 -7.51 7.84 18.54
N VAL A 135 -7.21 8.48 17.41
CA VAL A 135 -5.92 8.33 16.72
C VAL A 135 -4.78 8.88 17.58
N GLU A 136 -5.01 10.00 18.24
CA GLU A 136 -4.06 10.61 19.15
C GLU A 136 -3.74 9.69 20.33
N ASP A 137 -4.76 9.01 20.89
CA ASP A 137 -4.57 8.07 21.98
C ASP A 137 -3.74 6.85 21.58
N ILE A 138 -4.03 6.23 20.41
CA ILE A 138 -3.25 5.06 19.99
C ILE A 138 -1.80 5.43 19.70
N VAL A 139 -1.55 6.60 19.09
CA VAL A 139 -0.19 7.12 18.89
C VAL A 139 0.51 7.32 20.22
N ARG A 140 -0.11 8.04 21.15
CA ARG A 140 0.42 8.28 22.50
C ARG A 140 0.72 6.98 23.23
N TYR A 141 -0.13 5.96 23.18
CA TYR A 141 0.13 4.66 23.80
C TYR A 141 1.38 3.99 23.21
N TYR A 142 1.60 4.08 21.90
CA TYR A 142 2.83 3.56 21.31
C TYR A 142 4.06 4.30 21.84
N TYR A 143 4.02 5.63 21.94
CA TYR A 143 5.14 6.42 22.42
C TYR A 143 5.42 6.19 23.89
N GLU A 144 4.39 6.06 24.73
CA GLU A 144 4.53 5.75 26.16
C GLU A 144 5.04 4.31 26.42
N GLU A 145 4.41 3.30 25.81
CA GLU A 145 4.76 1.91 26.09
C GLU A 145 6.10 1.52 25.46
N ALA A 146 6.37 1.94 24.22
CA ALA A 146 7.63 1.66 23.56
C ALA A 146 8.79 2.46 24.17
N GLY A 147 8.56 3.74 24.49
CA GLY A 147 9.57 4.59 25.16
C GLY A 147 9.99 4.05 26.51
N ARG A 148 9.07 3.44 27.28
CA ARG A 148 9.37 2.78 28.56
C ARG A 148 10.32 1.59 28.39
N GLU A 149 10.17 0.86 27.30
CA GLU A 149 10.91 -0.38 27.04
C GLU A 149 12.11 -0.16 26.09
N GLY A 150 12.36 1.08 25.65
CA GLY A 150 13.47 1.42 24.75
C GLY A 150 13.29 0.97 23.30
N ILE A 151 12.08 0.63 22.90
CA ILE A 151 11.71 0.29 21.52
C ILE A 151 11.40 1.59 20.74
N ARG A 152 11.72 1.65 19.45
CA ARG A 152 11.36 2.79 18.58
C ARG A 152 9.83 2.85 18.37
N PRO A 153 9.13 3.83 18.97
CA PRO A 153 7.67 3.86 18.97
C PRO A 153 7.08 4.12 17.59
N ASP A 154 7.68 5.01 16.83
CA ASP A 154 7.27 5.41 15.48
C ASP A 154 7.29 4.23 14.50
N ILE A 155 8.33 3.40 14.56
CA ILE A 155 8.43 2.22 13.67
C ILE A 155 7.55 1.08 14.17
N ALA A 156 7.44 0.87 15.49
CA ALA A 156 6.52 -0.12 16.05
C ALA A 156 5.05 0.21 15.69
N LEU A 157 4.67 1.48 15.69
CA LEU A 157 3.37 1.92 15.21
C LEU A 157 3.20 1.64 13.71
N CYS A 158 4.23 1.88 12.88
CA CYS A 158 4.18 1.54 11.45
C CYS A 158 4.01 0.04 11.21
N GLN A 159 4.56 -0.82 12.07
CA GLN A 159 4.27 -2.24 12.05
C GLN A 159 2.79 -2.52 12.30
N ALA A 160 2.18 -1.89 13.30
CA ALA A 160 0.74 -2.02 13.56
C ALA A 160 -0.11 -1.51 12.38
N LEU A 161 0.28 -0.40 11.75
CA LEU A 161 -0.38 0.11 10.56
C LEU A 161 -0.34 -0.90 9.42
N LYS A 162 0.80 -1.56 9.22
CA LYS A 162 0.93 -2.65 8.24
C LYS A 162 0.03 -3.83 8.56
N GLU A 163 0.06 -4.33 9.80
CA GLU A 163 -0.69 -5.52 10.24
C GLU A 163 -2.21 -5.32 10.19
N THR A 164 -2.68 -4.10 10.45
CA THR A 164 -4.12 -3.78 10.51
C THR A 164 -4.65 -3.08 9.25
N GLY A 165 -3.81 -2.84 8.25
CA GLY A 165 -4.17 -2.04 7.08
C GLY A 165 -4.61 -0.63 7.47
N PHE A 166 -3.77 0.10 8.22
CA PHE A 166 -4.09 1.42 8.78
C PHE A 166 -5.39 1.42 9.62
N PHE A 167 -5.55 0.40 10.46
CA PHE A 167 -6.73 0.18 11.30
C PHE A 167 -8.06 0.04 10.52
N ALA A 168 -7.99 -0.34 9.24
CA ALA A 168 -9.17 -0.70 8.46
C ALA A 168 -9.65 -2.11 8.80
N TYR A 169 -8.71 -2.98 9.17
CA TYR A 169 -8.90 -4.41 9.42
C TYR A 169 -9.49 -5.13 8.19
N GLY A 170 -9.64 -6.43 8.26
CA GLY A 170 -10.16 -7.22 7.13
C GLY A 170 -9.65 -8.66 7.14
N GLY A 171 -8.71 -8.96 8.05
CA GLY A 171 -8.20 -10.30 8.31
C GLY A 171 -8.90 -10.99 9.49
N ASP A 172 -8.21 -11.95 10.12
CA ASP A 172 -8.72 -12.77 11.22
C ASP A 172 -8.89 -11.98 12.53
N VAL A 173 -8.14 -10.87 12.70
CA VAL A 173 -8.22 -10.01 13.88
C VAL A 173 -9.29 -8.93 13.68
N SER A 174 -10.11 -8.71 14.71
CA SER A 174 -11.15 -7.67 14.71
C SER A 174 -10.72 -6.44 15.53
N PRO A 175 -11.26 -5.24 15.24
CA PRO A 175 -10.99 -4.04 16.02
C PRO A 175 -11.27 -4.18 17.54
N LYS A 176 -12.28 -5.00 17.90
CA LYS A 176 -12.69 -5.21 19.30
C LYS A 176 -11.65 -5.94 20.16
N GLN A 177 -10.68 -6.60 19.53
CA GLN A 177 -9.65 -7.35 20.24
C GLN A 177 -8.50 -6.48 20.74
N ASN A 178 -8.37 -5.22 20.29
CA ASN A 178 -7.23 -4.36 20.57
C ASN A 178 -5.89 -5.03 20.28
N ASN A 179 -5.85 -5.90 19.26
CA ASN A 179 -4.67 -6.64 18.83
C ASN A 179 -4.13 -6.00 17.56
N PHE A 180 -3.02 -5.28 17.69
CA PHE A 180 -2.49 -4.43 16.62
C PHE A 180 -1.39 -5.09 15.78
N CYS A 181 -0.98 -6.31 16.15
CA CYS A 181 0.12 -7.01 15.46
C CYS A 181 -0.16 -8.50 15.21
N GLY A 182 -1.43 -8.90 15.26
CA GLY A 182 -1.83 -10.28 14.97
C GLY A 182 -1.37 -11.32 15.99
N LEU A 183 -1.07 -10.93 17.24
CA LEU A 183 -0.63 -11.88 18.27
C LEU A 183 -1.58 -13.07 18.43
N GLY A 184 -1.04 -14.28 18.26
CA GLY A 184 -1.79 -15.53 18.42
C GLY A 184 -2.74 -15.87 17.26
N ALA A 185 -2.89 -15.00 16.25
CA ALA A 185 -3.59 -15.36 15.03
C ALA A 185 -2.71 -16.32 14.19
N THR A 186 -3.25 -17.49 13.86
CA THR A 186 -2.52 -18.52 13.11
C THR A 186 -3.09 -18.77 11.73
N GLY A 187 -3.98 -17.90 11.24
CA GLY A 187 -4.79 -18.12 10.05
C GLY A 187 -6.01 -19.01 10.34
N ASN A 188 -6.71 -19.46 9.29
CA ASN A 188 -7.90 -20.33 9.40
C ASN A 188 -9.03 -19.78 10.28
N ARG A 189 -9.16 -18.45 10.41
CA ARG A 189 -10.11 -17.74 11.26
C ARG A 189 -9.86 -17.89 12.77
N GLU A 190 -8.66 -18.24 13.17
CA GLU A 190 -8.27 -18.16 14.58
C GLU A 190 -8.13 -16.68 14.97
N PRO A 191 -8.95 -16.20 15.93
CA PRO A 191 -9.06 -14.76 16.17
C PRO A 191 -7.83 -14.14 16.85
N GLY A 192 -6.89 -14.95 17.33
CA GLY A 192 -5.73 -14.49 18.09
C GLY A 192 -6.08 -13.96 19.48
N ALA A 193 -5.12 -13.25 20.09
CA ALA A 193 -5.27 -12.68 21.42
C ALA A 193 -6.23 -11.48 21.45
N SER A 194 -6.86 -11.25 22.62
CA SER A 194 -7.70 -10.08 22.88
C SER A 194 -7.23 -9.38 24.14
N PHE A 195 -7.20 -8.05 24.11
CA PHE A 195 -6.75 -7.21 25.22
C PHE A 195 -7.88 -6.30 25.69
N ALA A 196 -7.99 -6.10 27.03
CA ALA A 196 -9.08 -5.34 27.63
C ALA A 196 -9.11 -3.88 27.21
N THR A 197 -7.94 -3.27 26.93
CA THR A 197 -7.81 -1.87 26.49
C THR A 197 -6.84 -1.77 25.32
N PRO A 198 -6.95 -0.72 24.48
CA PRO A 198 -5.98 -0.45 23.43
C PRO A 198 -4.55 -0.35 23.96
N GLN A 199 -4.34 0.32 25.09
CA GLN A 199 -3.01 0.45 25.70
C GLN A 199 -2.39 -0.91 26.06
N LEU A 200 -3.18 -1.87 26.59
CA LEU A 200 -2.69 -3.23 26.87
C LEU A 200 -2.32 -3.98 25.60
N GLY A 201 -3.07 -3.78 24.53
CA GLY A 201 -2.73 -4.35 23.23
C GLY A 201 -1.43 -3.81 22.66
N VAL A 202 -1.20 -2.49 22.79
CA VAL A 202 0.08 -1.85 22.45
C VAL A 202 1.22 -2.41 23.30
N ARG A 203 1.05 -2.48 24.63
CA ARG A 203 2.03 -3.07 25.53
C ARG A 203 2.41 -4.50 25.13
N ALA A 204 1.42 -5.33 24.80
CA ALA A 204 1.67 -6.70 24.35
C ALA A 204 2.52 -6.72 23.06
N HIS A 205 2.22 -5.85 22.12
CA HIS A 205 3.00 -5.71 20.89
C HIS A 205 4.45 -5.31 21.18
N ILE A 206 4.66 -4.29 22.00
CA ILE A 206 6.00 -3.81 22.38
C ILE A 206 6.78 -4.90 23.11
N GLN A 207 6.17 -5.62 24.04
CA GLN A 207 6.80 -6.74 24.74
C GLN A 207 7.17 -7.89 23.78
N HIS A 208 6.37 -8.13 22.77
CA HIS A 208 6.72 -9.12 21.74
C HIS A 208 7.94 -8.70 20.94
N LEU A 209 8.04 -7.43 20.54
CA LEU A 209 9.24 -6.87 19.90
C LEU A 209 10.47 -6.96 20.82
N MET A 210 10.32 -6.67 22.12
CA MET A 210 11.40 -6.86 23.08
C MET A 210 11.91 -8.30 23.12
N ALA A 211 11.03 -9.27 23.15
CA ALA A 211 11.43 -10.67 23.14
C ALA A 211 12.31 -11.04 21.95
N TYR A 212 12.14 -10.35 20.82
CA TYR A 212 12.97 -10.52 19.63
C TYR A 212 14.28 -9.74 19.72
N ALA A 213 14.24 -8.49 20.21
CA ALA A 213 15.32 -7.52 20.07
C ALA A 213 16.36 -7.56 21.20
N THR A 214 15.97 -7.99 22.41
CA THR A 214 16.82 -7.98 23.59
C THR A 214 16.57 -9.17 24.51
N GLN A 215 17.57 -9.52 25.32
CA GLN A 215 17.45 -10.50 26.41
C GLN A 215 16.99 -9.87 27.73
N GLU A 216 16.85 -8.56 27.77
CA GLU A 216 16.33 -7.85 28.93
C GLU A 216 14.85 -8.15 29.16
N ARG A 217 14.44 -8.10 30.43
CA ARG A 217 13.02 -8.27 30.75
C ARG A 217 12.28 -6.93 30.60
N PRO A 218 10.99 -6.98 30.22
CA PRO A 218 10.16 -5.78 30.22
C PRO A 218 10.13 -5.10 31.60
N HIS A 219 10.17 -3.78 31.59
CA HIS A 219 10.02 -2.97 32.81
C HIS A 219 8.56 -2.99 33.32
N SER A 220 7.62 -3.28 32.45
CA SER A 220 6.20 -3.39 32.78
C SER A 220 5.76 -4.85 32.97
N ALA A 221 4.62 -5.04 33.63
CA ALA A 221 4.03 -6.39 33.78
C ALA A 221 3.79 -7.01 32.39
N ILE A 222 4.18 -8.28 32.24
CA ILE A 222 4.07 -9.01 30.98
C ILE A 222 2.59 -9.30 30.70
N VAL A 223 2.10 -8.78 29.58
CA VAL A 223 0.74 -8.97 29.06
C VAL A 223 0.74 -9.68 27.71
N ASP A 224 1.89 -9.77 27.02
CA ASP A 224 2.02 -10.57 25.80
C ASP A 224 1.92 -12.07 26.12
N PRO A 225 0.88 -12.77 25.62
CA PRO A 225 0.69 -14.20 25.91
C PRO A 225 1.78 -15.08 25.27
N ARG A 226 2.53 -14.56 24.30
CA ARG A 226 3.58 -15.29 23.59
C ARG A 226 4.99 -14.95 24.05
N TYR A 227 5.18 -13.93 24.92
CA TYR A 227 6.50 -13.52 25.41
C TYR A 227 7.33 -14.70 25.93
N ASN A 228 6.77 -15.44 26.88
CA ASN A 228 7.45 -16.59 27.49
C ASN A 228 7.69 -17.75 26.49
N HIS A 229 6.88 -17.86 25.46
CA HIS A 229 7.11 -18.86 24.39
C HIS A 229 8.37 -18.50 23.59
N VAL A 230 8.53 -17.24 23.19
CA VAL A 230 9.74 -16.77 22.50
C VAL A 230 10.97 -16.99 23.38
N VAL A 231 10.92 -16.53 24.61
CA VAL A 231 12.05 -16.63 25.57
C VAL A 231 12.49 -18.08 25.81
N ARG A 232 11.55 -19.01 25.95
CA ARG A 232 11.88 -20.40 26.33
C ARG A 232 12.11 -21.33 25.14
N ASN A 233 11.38 -21.13 24.05
CA ASN A 233 11.32 -22.09 22.96
C ASN A 233 11.98 -21.62 21.66
N ARG A 234 12.39 -20.33 21.59
CA ARG A 234 13.03 -19.75 20.42
C ARG A 234 14.33 -19.02 20.77
N PRO A 235 15.33 -19.77 21.34
CA PRO A 235 16.62 -19.18 21.67
C PRO A 235 17.37 -18.66 20.44
N ASP A 236 17.01 -19.14 19.25
CA ASP A 236 17.50 -18.66 17.98
C ASP A 236 17.02 -17.24 17.63
N ILE A 237 15.93 -16.79 18.21
CA ILE A 237 15.31 -15.47 17.99
C ILE A 237 15.50 -14.56 19.19
N HIS A 238 15.30 -15.06 20.41
CA HIS A 238 15.27 -14.28 21.63
C HIS A 238 16.54 -13.44 21.84
N GLY A 239 16.39 -12.11 21.69
CA GLY A 239 17.46 -11.14 21.79
C GLY A 239 18.41 -11.08 20.59
N HIS A 240 18.12 -11.76 19.49
CA HIS A 240 19.00 -11.82 18.32
C HIS A 240 18.49 -11.02 17.11
N ILE A 241 17.22 -10.64 17.11
CA ILE A 241 16.63 -9.84 16.02
C ILE A 241 16.70 -8.35 16.39
N THR A 242 17.86 -7.77 16.24
CA THR A 242 18.10 -6.37 16.67
C THR A 242 17.69 -5.31 15.65
N LYS A 243 17.41 -5.70 14.40
CA LYS A 243 17.10 -4.79 13.29
C LYS A 243 15.70 -5.09 12.74
N TRP A 244 15.02 -4.07 12.22
CA TRP A 244 13.70 -4.23 11.60
C TRP A 244 13.72 -5.21 10.41
N THR A 245 14.77 -5.18 9.58
CA THR A 245 14.94 -6.13 8.47
C THR A 245 15.17 -7.57 8.92
N GLY A 246 15.63 -7.78 10.15
CA GLY A 246 15.75 -9.10 10.77
C GLY A 246 14.41 -9.79 11.04
N LEU A 247 13.29 -9.06 10.98
CA LEU A 247 11.95 -9.63 11.08
C LEU A 247 11.50 -10.36 9.80
N ASN A 248 12.24 -10.22 8.70
CA ASN A 248 11.96 -10.90 7.43
C ASN A 248 11.98 -12.41 7.61
N GLY A 249 10.89 -13.08 7.21
CA GLY A 249 10.75 -14.53 7.33
C GLY A 249 10.68 -15.07 8.77
N VAL A 250 10.69 -14.19 9.78
CA VAL A 250 10.62 -14.53 11.20
C VAL A 250 9.29 -14.11 11.80
N TRP A 251 8.92 -12.85 11.62
CA TRP A 251 7.62 -12.33 12.07
C TRP A 251 6.49 -12.76 11.12
N ALA A 252 6.71 -12.60 9.84
CA ALA A 252 5.78 -12.99 8.78
C ALA A 252 6.47 -13.94 7.80
N VAL A 253 5.84 -15.11 7.52
CA VAL A 253 6.37 -16.12 6.61
C VAL A 253 5.46 -16.23 5.39
N PRO A 254 5.97 -16.08 4.14
CA PRO A 254 7.38 -15.94 3.73
C PRO A 254 8.00 -14.55 3.90
N GLY A 255 7.23 -13.48 4.09
CA GLY A 255 7.58 -12.10 4.44
C GLY A 255 9.01 -11.61 4.12
N THR A 256 9.52 -11.84 2.90
CA THR A 256 10.93 -11.60 2.54
C THR A 256 11.35 -10.12 2.57
N ARG A 257 10.38 -9.19 2.57
CA ARG A 257 10.60 -7.74 2.61
C ARG A 257 9.81 -7.07 3.74
N TYR A 258 9.41 -7.83 4.73
CA TYR A 258 8.54 -7.38 5.81
C TYR A 258 9.08 -6.13 6.55
N GLY A 259 10.34 -6.19 6.97
CA GLY A 259 11.00 -5.07 7.65
C GLY A 259 11.17 -3.85 6.76
N GLN A 260 11.54 -4.03 5.49
CA GLN A 260 11.67 -2.93 4.53
C GLN A 260 10.32 -2.22 4.28
N GLU A 261 9.22 -2.97 4.25
CA GLU A 261 7.88 -2.39 4.08
C GLU A 261 7.46 -1.56 5.30
N ILE A 262 7.80 -1.99 6.52
CA ILE A 262 7.58 -1.23 7.74
C ILE A 262 8.41 0.07 7.72
N LEU A 263 9.70 -0.03 7.38
CA LEU A 263 10.59 1.12 7.30
C LEU A 263 10.14 2.11 6.20
N TYR A 264 9.59 1.61 5.10
CA TYR A 264 8.99 2.48 4.09
C TYR A 264 7.80 3.29 4.67
N LEU A 265 6.89 2.66 5.43
CA LEU A 265 5.79 3.38 6.08
C LEU A 265 6.31 4.46 7.04
N TRP A 266 7.31 4.12 7.83
CA TRP A 266 7.96 5.05 8.75
C TRP A 266 8.60 6.26 8.03
N GLN A 267 9.26 6.04 6.91
CA GLN A 267 9.80 7.13 6.08
C GLN A 267 8.68 8.01 5.51
N GLN A 268 7.59 7.40 5.04
CA GLN A 268 6.45 8.15 4.53
C GLN A 268 5.74 8.97 5.62
N ALA A 269 5.72 8.49 6.87
CA ALA A 269 5.18 9.25 8.01
C ALA A 269 5.97 10.53 8.29
N GLN A 270 7.25 10.56 7.93
CA GLN A 270 8.14 11.73 8.05
C GLN A 270 8.12 12.64 6.82
N ALA A 271 7.33 12.30 5.78
CA ALA A 271 7.24 13.14 4.59
C ALA A 271 6.69 14.52 4.95
N PRO A 272 7.31 15.59 4.43
CA PRO A 272 6.88 16.94 4.77
C PRO A 272 5.49 17.24 4.22
N ASP A 273 4.72 18.01 4.97
CA ASP A 273 3.47 18.60 4.50
C ASP A 273 3.71 19.88 3.67
N GLY A 274 2.63 20.62 3.35
CA GLY A 274 2.71 21.90 2.64
C GLY A 274 2.77 23.13 3.55
N SER A 275 3.05 22.99 4.85
CA SER A 275 3.08 24.11 5.79
C SER A 275 4.27 25.06 5.55
N ASP A 276 4.17 26.29 6.08
CA ASP A 276 5.27 27.26 6.02
C ASP A 276 6.47 26.79 6.85
N ALA A 277 6.23 26.07 7.95
CA ALA A 277 7.28 25.47 8.78
C ALA A 277 8.06 24.40 8.00
N SER A 278 7.34 23.51 7.29
CA SER A 278 7.96 22.51 6.41
C SER A 278 8.75 23.16 5.29
N LEU A 279 8.25 24.23 4.69
CA LEU A 279 8.98 24.96 3.63
C LEU A 279 10.25 25.59 4.17
N ALA A 280 10.19 26.28 5.32
CA ALA A 280 11.36 26.89 5.94
C ALA A 280 12.44 25.85 6.31
N ALA A 281 12.02 24.70 6.85
CA ALA A 281 12.90 23.57 7.15
C ALA A 281 13.56 23.01 5.87
N ALA A 282 12.77 22.82 4.81
CA ALA A 282 13.24 22.32 3.52
C ALA A 282 14.24 23.27 2.85
N GLU A 283 13.97 24.57 2.87
CA GLU A 283 14.89 25.59 2.36
C GLU A 283 16.19 25.63 3.13
N LYS A 284 16.13 25.51 4.48
CA LYS A 284 17.32 25.40 5.33
C LYS A 284 18.13 24.18 4.93
N LYS A 285 17.47 23.02 4.72
CA LYS A 285 18.13 21.77 4.31
C LYS A 285 18.85 21.92 2.98
N VAL A 286 18.23 22.54 1.96
CA VAL A 286 18.88 22.80 0.66
C VAL A 286 20.08 23.74 0.81
N ARG A 287 19.98 24.79 1.65
CA ARG A 287 21.13 25.69 1.90
C ARG A 287 22.30 24.98 2.60
N GLN A 288 22.02 24.05 3.51
CA GLN A 288 23.04 23.32 4.26
C GLN A 288 23.66 22.17 3.45
N MET A 289 22.90 21.54 2.59
CA MET A 289 23.28 20.35 1.82
C MET A 289 22.87 20.51 0.35
N PRO A 290 23.48 21.44 -0.41
CA PRO A 290 23.08 21.77 -1.76
C PRO A 290 23.39 20.66 -2.78
N ASP A 291 24.31 19.75 -2.47
CA ASP A 291 24.72 18.65 -3.35
C ASP A 291 24.01 17.33 -3.00
N GLU A 292 23.09 17.37 -2.04
CA GLU A 292 22.32 16.20 -1.62
C GLU A 292 20.97 16.13 -2.34
N ALA A 293 20.75 15.07 -3.11
CA ALA A 293 19.49 14.84 -3.85
C ALA A 293 18.27 14.87 -2.94
N ASN A 294 18.39 14.30 -1.73
CA ASN A 294 17.30 14.24 -0.75
C ASN A 294 16.90 15.64 -0.23
N SER A 295 17.76 16.64 -0.26
CA SER A 295 17.41 18.02 0.10
C SER A 295 16.40 18.62 -0.87
N TYR A 296 16.62 18.40 -2.15
CA TYR A 296 15.67 18.85 -3.21
C TYR A 296 14.43 17.98 -3.27
N LEU A 297 14.57 16.66 -3.06
CA LEU A 297 13.43 15.75 -2.99
C LEU A 297 12.46 16.19 -1.89
N TYR A 298 12.97 16.48 -0.69
CA TYR A 298 12.19 16.94 0.43
C TYR A 298 11.49 18.28 0.14
N ARG A 299 12.21 19.29 -0.38
CA ARG A 299 11.61 20.57 -0.72
C ARG A 299 10.62 20.47 -1.88
N GLY A 300 10.90 19.65 -2.86
CA GLY A 300 9.99 19.35 -3.97
C GLY A 300 8.66 18.77 -3.48
N ILE A 301 8.67 17.90 -2.46
CA ILE A 301 7.46 17.35 -1.83
C ILE A 301 6.66 18.47 -1.15
N VAL A 302 7.32 19.39 -0.43
CA VAL A 302 6.63 20.54 0.17
C VAL A 302 5.93 21.36 -0.91
N TYR A 303 6.63 21.71 -1.99
CA TYR A 303 6.03 22.45 -3.10
C TYR A 303 4.88 21.70 -3.77
N PHE A 304 5.01 20.38 -3.94
CA PHE A 304 3.93 19.55 -4.49
C PHE A 304 2.68 19.60 -3.61
N ASN A 305 2.83 19.47 -2.29
CA ASN A 305 1.74 19.53 -1.31
C ASN A 305 1.11 20.93 -1.24
N ARG A 306 1.83 21.98 -1.61
CA ARG A 306 1.34 23.36 -1.79
C ARG A 306 0.69 23.59 -3.17
N ALA A 307 0.62 22.58 -4.01
CA ALA A 307 0.21 22.69 -5.41
C ALA A 307 1.09 23.62 -6.27
N ASP A 308 2.29 23.98 -5.81
CA ASP A 308 3.29 24.67 -6.64
C ASP A 308 4.10 23.68 -7.47
N TYR A 309 3.42 23.12 -8.47
CA TYR A 309 4.00 22.07 -9.32
C TYR A 309 5.19 22.56 -10.16
N LYS A 310 5.29 23.87 -10.40
CA LYS A 310 6.43 24.46 -11.12
C LYS A 310 7.72 24.32 -10.32
N GLN A 311 7.69 24.70 -9.04
CA GLN A 311 8.83 24.58 -8.14
C GLN A 311 9.12 23.13 -7.78
N ALA A 312 8.07 22.34 -7.49
CA ALA A 312 8.19 20.91 -7.25
C ALA A 312 8.94 20.21 -8.39
N LYS A 313 8.53 20.45 -9.64
CA LYS A 313 9.19 19.89 -10.82
C LYS A 313 10.65 20.31 -10.96
N SER A 314 10.97 21.56 -10.63
CA SER A 314 12.35 22.07 -10.65
C SER A 314 13.21 21.30 -9.66
N ASP A 315 12.74 21.13 -8.43
CA ASP A 315 13.44 20.43 -7.38
C ASP A 315 13.58 18.93 -7.67
N PHE A 316 12.53 18.28 -8.15
CA PHE A 316 12.62 16.86 -8.51
C PHE A 316 13.57 16.60 -9.68
N ARG A 317 13.68 17.53 -10.64
CA ARG A 317 14.70 17.46 -11.70
C ARG A 317 16.11 17.61 -11.16
N GLN A 318 16.30 18.52 -10.21
CA GLN A 318 17.59 18.67 -9.52
C GLN A 318 17.94 17.40 -8.77
N ALA A 319 16.99 16.80 -8.04
CA ALA A 319 17.19 15.53 -7.35
C ALA A 319 17.57 14.39 -8.31
N VAL A 320 16.89 14.26 -9.45
CA VAL A 320 17.27 13.29 -10.51
C VAL A 320 18.66 13.59 -11.08
N GLY A 321 19.04 14.86 -11.24
CA GLY A 321 20.36 15.27 -11.72
C GLY A 321 21.48 14.87 -10.75
N LEU A 322 21.25 15.01 -9.44
CA LEU A 322 22.21 14.66 -8.39
C LEU A 322 22.26 13.15 -8.13
N LYS A 323 21.12 12.45 -8.24
CA LYS A 323 21.01 11.01 -8.04
C LYS A 323 20.12 10.40 -9.12
N SER A 324 20.74 10.00 -10.24
CA SER A 324 20.04 9.54 -11.43
C SER A 324 19.30 8.22 -11.29
N ASP A 325 19.62 7.43 -10.27
CA ASP A 325 18.98 6.17 -9.88
C ASP A 325 17.92 6.32 -8.77
N SER A 326 17.61 7.56 -8.34
CA SER A 326 16.57 7.82 -7.36
C SER A 326 15.18 7.49 -7.90
N MET A 327 14.59 6.41 -7.41
CA MET A 327 13.23 5.99 -7.79
C MET A 327 12.19 7.03 -7.33
N ALA A 328 12.34 7.56 -6.12
CA ALA A 328 11.43 8.56 -5.58
C ALA A 328 11.47 9.87 -6.38
N ALA A 329 12.67 10.34 -6.77
CA ALA A 329 12.79 11.56 -7.57
C ALA A 329 12.14 11.39 -8.95
N HIS A 330 12.37 10.26 -9.63
CA HIS A 330 11.69 9.95 -10.90
C HIS A 330 10.18 9.86 -10.75
N TYR A 331 9.70 9.15 -9.72
CA TYR A 331 8.27 9.02 -9.48
C TYR A 331 7.61 10.37 -9.19
N ASN A 332 8.18 11.16 -8.27
CA ASN A 332 7.64 12.47 -7.91
C ASN A 332 7.66 13.44 -9.10
N LEU A 333 8.71 13.38 -9.93
CA LEU A 333 8.77 14.14 -11.17
C LEU A 333 7.65 13.73 -12.14
N ALA A 334 7.42 12.43 -12.32
CA ALA A 334 6.41 11.90 -13.22
C ALA A 334 4.98 12.30 -12.79
N ILE A 335 4.64 12.13 -11.51
CA ILE A 335 3.31 12.53 -10.99
C ILE A 335 3.11 14.04 -11.06
N THR A 336 4.17 14.85 -10.82
CA THR A 336 4.10 16.32 -10.99
C THR A 336 3.83 16.70 -12.43
N GLN A 337 4.51 16.07 -13.38
CA GLN A 337 4.28 16.31 -14.82
C GLN A 337 2.87 15.88 -15.24
N GLN A 338 2.36 14.79 -14.69
CA GLN A 338 1.00 14.31 -14.93
C GLN A 338 -0.04 15.30 -14.38
N ARG A 339 0.16 15.83 -13.17
CA ARG A 339 -0.68 16.90 -12.58
C ARG A 339 -0.71 18.16 -13.41
N GLU A 340 0.41 18.54 -14.04
CA GLU A 340 0.48 19.65 -14.98
C GLU A 340 -0.13 19.36 -16.36
N GLY A 341 -0.66 18.15 -16.61
CA GLY A 341 -1.15 17.72 -17.92
C GLY A 341 -0.05 17.47 -18.95
N ARG A 342 1.21 17.40 -18.53
CA ARG A 342 2.38 17.18 -19.40
C ARG A 342 2.60 15.70 -19.67
N HIS A 343 1.58 15.04 -20.21
CA HIS A 343 1.56 13.57 -20.36
C HIS A 343 2.75 13.00 -21.13
N LYS A 344 3.25 13.70 -22.17
CA LYS A 344 4.43 13.23 -22.92
C LYS A 344 5.70 13.17 -22.07
N ASP A 345 5.88 14.16 -21.19
CA ASP A 345 7.03 14.19 -20.28
C ASP A 345 6.86 13.17 -19.17
N ALA A 346 5.66 13.05 -18.61
CA ALA A 346 5.34 12.05 -17.59
C ALA A 346 5.61 10.62 -18.09
N LEU A 347 5.17 10.28 -19.31
CA LEU A 347 5.45 8.97 -19.92
C LEU A 347 6.94 8.67 -20.00
N LYS A 348 7.76 9.62 -20.47
CA LYS A 348 9.22 9.47 -20.53
C LYS A 348 9.84 9.24 -19.15
N THR A 349 9.31 9.95 -18.14
CA THR A 349 9.82 9.82 -16.77
C THR A 349 9.38 8.50 -16.14
N TYR A 350 8.15 8.04 -16.39
CA TYR A 350 7.73 6.68 -15.99
C TYR A 350 8.54 5.59 -16.69
N ASP A 351 8.87 5.75 -17.98
CA ASP A 351 9.73 4.82 -18.70
C ASP A 351 11.13 4.72 -18.07
N ALA A 352 11.69 5.86 -17.65
CA ALA A 352 12.97 5.89 -16.95
C ALA A 352 12.88 5.19 -15.59
N LEU A 353 11.84 5.48 -14.81
CA LEU A 353 11.58 4.83 -13.52
C LEU A 353 11.42 3.31 -13.67
N LEU A 354 10.65 2.86 -14.65
CA LEU A 354 10.38 1.42 -14.85
C LEU A 354 11.59 0.65 -15.41
N LYS A 355 12.56 1.34 -15.98
CA LYS A 355 13.87 0.74 -16.29
C LYS A 355 14.72 0.56 -15.04
N LEU A 356 14.64 1.46 -14.08
CA LEU A 356 15.34 1.37 -12.79
C LEU A 356 14.67 0.34 -11.87
N SER A 357 13.35 0.34 -11.81
CA SER A 357 12.55 -0.53 -10.95
C SER A 357 11.33 -1.08 -11.71
N PRO A 358 11.47 -2.23 -12.39
CA PRO A 358 10.35 -2.88 -13.10
C PRO A 358 9.22 -3.33 -12.17
N GLU A 359 9.47 -3.44 -10.86
CA GLU A 359 8.50 -3.79 -9.83
C GLU A 359 7.72 -2.60 -9.28
N PHE A 360 7.86 -1.40 -9.83
CA PHE A 360 7.17 -0.21 -9.34
C PHE A 360 5.72 -0.16 -9.85
N MET A 361 4.80 -0.83 -9.14
CA MET A 361 3.40 -1.04 -9.54
C MET A 361 2.66 0.27 -9.85
N GLN A 362 2.84 1.30 -9.02
CA GLN A 362 2.17 2.59 -9.19
C GLN A 362 2.56 3.27 -10.51
N ALA A 363 3.80 3.12 -10.96
CA ALA A 363 4.25 3.66 -12.23
C ALA A 363 3.59 2.96 -13.42
N TRP A 364 3.46 1.63 -13.37
CA TRP A 364 2.71 0.88 -14.37
C TRP A 364 1.26 1.33 -14.44
N TYR A 365 0.59 1.41 -13.29
CA TYR A 365 -0.80 1.83 -13.22
C TYR A 365 -1.01 3.25 -13.77
N ASN A 366 -0.21 4.22 -13.31
CA ASN A 366 -0.31 5.62 -13.74
C ASN A 366 -0.01 5.79 -15.24
N ARG A 367 1.00 5.08 -15.76
CA ARG A 367 1.33 5.09 -17.19
C ARG A 367 0.18 4.51 -18.01
N GLY A 368 -0.42 3.42 -17.55
CA GLY A 368 -1.60 2.81 -18.16
C GLY A 368 -2.80 3.74 -18.19
N LEU A 369 -3.04 4.53 -17.14
CA LEU A 369 -4.12 5.54 -17.15
C LEU A 369 -3.88 6.62 -18.21
N ILE A 370 -2.64 7.11 -18.37
CA ILE A 370 -2.30 8.07 -19.43
C ILE A 370 -2.49 7.46 -20.82
N ALA A 371 -2.06 6.20 -21.02
CA ALA A 371 -2.26 5.50 -22.28
C ALA A 371 -3.75 5.33 -22.60
N LEU A 372 -4.56 4.98 -21.58
CA LEU A 372 -6.00 4.85 -21.73
C LEU A 372 -6.68 6.17 -22.10
N ASP A 373 -6.26 7.29 -21.51
CA ASP A 373 -6.75 8.62 -21.85
C ASP A 373 -6.39 9.01 -23.29
N GLN A 374 -5.22 8.60 -23.76
CA GLN A 374 -4.77 8.79 -25.14
C GLN A 374 -5.39 7.80 -26.14
N LYS A 375 -6.37 6.98 -25.73
CA LYS A 375 -7.02 5.94 -26.56
C LYS A 375 -6.05 4.88 -27.09
N LYS A 376 -5.04 4.56 -26.30
CA LYS A 376 -4.04 3.53 -26.57
C LYS A 376 -4.32 2.30 -25.70
N GLU A 377 -5.49 1.70 -25.93
CA GLU A 377 -6.03 0.67 -25.05
C GLU A 377 -5.12 -0.56 -24.92
N SER A 378 -4.36 -0.89 -25.96
CA SER A 378 -3.45 -2.03 -25.94
C SER A 378 -2.22 -1.78 -25.06
N GLU A 379 -1.67 -0.55 -25.10
CA GLU A 379 -0.59 -0.12 -24.23
C GLU A 379 -1.08 -0.08 -22.77
N ALA A 380 -2.26 0.51 -22.54
CA ALA A 380 -2.87 0.56 -21.22
C ALA A 380 -3.10 -0.84 -20.64
N LEU A 381 -3.58 -1.81 -21.43
CA LEU A 381 -3.78 -3.19 -20.98
C LEU A 381 -2.48 -3.87 -20.58
N ALA A 382 -1.39 -3.65 -21.33
CA ALA A 382 -0.08 -4.19 -20.99
C ALA A 382 0.40 -3.64 -19.63
N ASP A 383 0.25 -2.34 -19.42
CA ASP A 383 0.62 -1.68 -18.18
C ASP A 383 -0.23 -2.16 -16.98
N PHE A 384 -1.55 -2.28 -17.14
CA PHE A 384 -2.42 -2.81 -16.08
C PHE A 384 -2.14 -4.30 -15.80
N GLN A 385 -1.73 -5.08 -16.81
CA GLN A 385 -1.32 -6.46 -16.61
C GLN A 385 -0.05 -6.56 -15.76
N GLU A 386 0.95 -5.69 -16.00
CA GLU A 386 2.16 -5.65 -15.17
C GLU A 386 1.84 -5.18 -13.74
N ALA A 387 1.01 -4.14 -13.57
CA ALA A 387 0.55 -3.71 -12.25
C ALA A 387 -0.14 -4.85 -11.48
N LEU A 388 -0.99 -5.64 -12.16
CA LEU A 388 -1.68 -6.79 -11.59
C LEU A 388 -0.77 -8.01 -11.37
N ARG A 389 0.26 -8.20 -12.18
CA ARG A 389 1.29 -9.22 -11.93
C ARG A 389 2.03 -8.95 -10.63
N LEU A 390 2.36 -7.69 -10.39
CA LEU A 390 3.05 -7.24 -9.17
C LEU A 390 2.11 -7.27 -7.95
N THR A 391 0.87 -6.86 -8.15
CA THR A 391 -0.12 -6.75 -7.08
C THR A 391 -1.48 -7.31 -7.56
N PRO A 392 -1.69 -8.64 -7.51
CA PRO A 392 -2.86 -9.31 -8.10
C PRO A 392 -4.21 -8.89 -7.52
N GLN A 393 -4.22 -8.47 -6.25
CA GLN A 393 -5.43 -8.10 -5.53
C GLN A 393 -5.74 -6.58 -5.60
N THR A 394 -5.45 -5.89 -6.69
CA THR A 394 -5.75 -4.46 -6.88
C THR A 394 -7.06 -4.28 -7.63
N ALA A 395 -8.15 -4.01 -6.91
CA ALA A 395 -9.48 -3.80 -7.51
C ALA A 395 -9.47 -2.68 -8.55
N ASP A 396 -8.76 -1.59 -8.28
CA ASP A 396 -8.68 -0.44 -9.19
C ASP A 396 -7.96 -0.78 -10.50
N ALA A 397 -6.89 -1.57 -10.45
CA ALA A 397 -6.20 -2.02 -11.65
C ALA A 397 -7.06 -3.01 -12.48
N LYS A 398 -7.80 -3.89 -11.81
CA LYS A 398 -8.80 -4.76 -12.47
C LYS A 398 -9.92 -3.97 -13.10
N ASN A 399 -10.43 -2.95 -12.42
CA ASN A 399 -11.44 -2.05 -12.95
C ASN A 399 -10.92 -1.26 -14.17
N ALA A 400 -9.70 -0.75 -14.12
CA ALA A 400 -9.07 -0.04 -15.24
C ALA A 400 -8.84 -0.98 -16.44
N GLN A 401 -8.43 -2.22 -16.20
CA GLN A 401 -8.34 -3.27 -17.22
C GLN A 401 -9.70 -3.54 -17.87
N ALA A 402 -10.78 -3.60 -17.09
CA ALA A 402 -12.13 -3.77 -17.61
C ALA A 402 -12.54 -2.61 -18.52
N VAL A 403 -12.28 -1.37 -18.13
CA VAL A 403 -12.57 -0.20 -18.96
C VAL A 403 -11.78 -0.23 -20.28
N ALA A 404 -10.52 -0.66 -20.25
CA ALA A 404 -9.73 -0.85 -21.47
C ALA A 404 -10.32 -1.92 -22.38
N TYR A 405 -10.80 -3.05 -21.83
CA TYR A 405 -11.52 -4.07 -22.61
C TYR A 405 -12.83 -3.57 -23.20
N ILE A 406 -13.59 -2.75 -22.47
CA ILE A 406 -14.82 -2.13 -23.00
C ILE A 406 -14.50 -1.27 -24.23
N ARG A 407 -13.46 -0.43 -24.14
CA ARG A 407 -13.04 0.43 -25.27
C ARG A 407 -12.57 -0.39 -26.48
N GLN A 408 -11.98 -1.56 -26.24
CA GLN A 408 -11.64 -2.53 -27.29
C GLN A 408 -12.85 -3.38 -27.76
N LYS A 409 -14.04 -3.15 -27.23
CA LYS A 409 -15.26 -3.93 -27.50
C LYS A 409 -15.16 -5.42 -27.14
N LYS A 410 -14.27 -5.77 -26.22
CA LYS A 410 -14.07 -7.12 -25.67
C LYS A 410 -14.93 -7.30 -24.41
N TYR A 411 -16.24 -7.27 -24.58
CA TYR A 411 -17.21 -7.14 -23.49
C TYR A 411 -17.21 -8.31 -22.49
N GLU A 412 -16.96 -9.54 -22.94
CA GLU A 412 -16.85 -10.72 -22.07
C GLU A 412 -15.66 -10.59 -21.10
N LYS A 413 -14.48 -10.19 -21.64
CA LYS A 413 -13.31 -9.95 -20.82
C LYS A 413 -13.50 -8.79 -19.83
N ALA A 414 -14.23 -7.76 -20.29
CA ALA A 414 -14.56 -6.62 -19.43
C ALA A 414 -15.46 -7.03 -18.26
N TRP A 415 -16.51 -7.82 -18.55
CA TRP A 415 -17.41 -8.32 -17.51
C TRP A 415 -16.70 -9.20 -16.49
N GLN A 416 -15.84 -10.10 -16.97
CA GLN A 416 -15.00 -10.92 -16.10
C GLN A 416 -14.11 -10.07 -15.20
N ALA A 417 -13.39 -9.08 -15.76
CA ALA A 417 -12.50 -8.21 -15.01
C ALA A 417 -13.24 -7.34 -13.96
N LEU A 418 -14.46 -6.83 -14.29
CA LEU A 418 -15.31 -6.13 -13.32
C LEU A 418 -15.74 -7.03 -12.18
N GLY A 419 -16.06 -8.28 -12.50
CA GLY A 419 -16.40 -9.26 -11.50
C GLY A 419 -15.23 -9.58 -10.59
N GLU A 420 -14.03 -9.83 -11.12
CA GLU A 420 -12.82 -10.06 -10.34
C GLU A 420 -12.47 -8.85 -9.47
N ALA A 421 -12.67 -7.61 -9.97
CA ALA A 421 -12.50 -6.39 -9.19
C ALA A 421 -13.46 -6.32 -7.99
N ALA A 422 -14.72 -6.72 -8.18
CA ALA A 422 -15.71 -6.76 -7.09
C ALA A 422 -15.40 -7.84 -6.05
N ASP A 423 -14.84 -8.98 -6.47
CA ASP A 423 -14.40 -10.03 -5.52
C ASP A 423 -13.23 -9.55 -4.65
N ILE A 424 -12.33 -8.76 -5.23
CA ILE A 424 -11.20 -8.16 -4.49
C ILE A 424 -11.72 -7.13 -3.47
N ASN A 425 -12.62 -6.24 -3.90
CA ASN A 425 -13.19 -5.20 -3.03
C ASN A 425 -14.64 -4.93 -3.41
N SER A 426 -15.56 -5.60 -2.71
CA SER A 426 -17.02 -5.48 -2.94
C SER A 426 -17.60 -4.11 -2.58
N ALA A 427 -16.86 -3.26 -1.86
CA ALA A 427 -17.27 -1.91 -1.50
C ALA A 427 -16.68 -0.82 -2.43
N ASN A 428 -15.89 -1.19 -3.45
CA ASN A 428 -15.30 -0.23 -4.36
C ASN A 428 -16.35 0.43 -5.24
N MET A 429 -16.64 1.71 -4.97
CA MET A 429 -17.70 2.48 -5.63
C MET A 429 -17.48 2.63 -7.15
N ASN A 430 -16.24 2.69 -7.64
CA ASN A 430 -15.96 2.76 -9.07
C ASN A 430 -16.29 1.45 -9.76
N VAL A 431 -15.96 0.32 -9.13
CA VAL A 431 -16.27 -1.02 -9.62
C VAL A 431 -17.79 -1.24 -9.67
N LEU A 432 -18.49 -0.96 -8.56
CA LEU A 432 -19.94 -1.09 -8.46
C LEU A 432 -20.67 -0.22 -9.49
N ALA A 433 -20.25 1.04 -9.65
CA ALA A 433 -20.82 1.93 -10.65
C ALA A 433 -20.60 1.39 -12.07
N ASN A 434 -19.42 0.87 -12.38
CA ASN A 434 -19.12 0.32 -13.69
C ASN A 434 -19.90 -0.97 -13.97
N GLN A 435 -20.08 -1.85 -12.97
CA GLN A 435 -20.96 -3.03 -13.12
C GLN A 435 -22.40 -2.64 -13.45
N PHE A 436 -22.95 -1.71 -12.66
CA PHE A 436 -24.32 -1.21 -12.89
C PHE A 436 -24.48 -0.59 -14.29
N ILE A 437 -23.53 0.27 -14.70
CA ILE A 437 -23.52 0.89 -16.02
C ILE A 437 -23.44 -0.17 -17.12
N PHE A 438 -22.55 -1.16 -16.95
CA PHE A 438 -22.37 -2.23 -17.91
C PHE A 438 -23.67 -3.02 -18.10
N GLU A 439 -24.33 -3.43 -17.01
CA GLU A 439 -25.61 -4.14 -17.04
C GLU A 439 -26.71 -3.31 -17.70
N ALA A 440 -26.78 -2.01 -17.43
CA ALA A 440 -27.73 -1.11 -18.08
C ALA A 440 -27.54 -1.01 -19.59
N CYS A 441 -26.30 -1.17 -20.09
CA CYS A 441 -25.98 -1.19 -21.52
C CYS A 441 -26.24 -2.55 -22.20
N LEU A 442 -26.53 -3.60 -21.43
CA LEU A 442 -26.93 -4.92 -21.98
C LEU A 442 -28.42 -5.00 -22.34
N LYS A 443 -29.24 -4.09 -21.92
CA LYS A 443 -30.67 -3.98 -22.19
C LYS A 443 -30.90 -3.16 -23.45
#